data_f7fb2a6b23571eb1011862819cdbc5fb
#
_entry.id   f7fb2a6b23571eb1011862819cdbc5fb
#
_cell.length_a   1.000
_cell.length_b   1.000
_cell.length_c   1.000
_cell.angle_alpha   90.00
_cell.angle_beta   90.00
_cell.angle_gamma   90.00
#
_symmetry.space_group_name_H-M   'P 1'
#
loop_
_entity.id
_entity.type
_entity.pdbx_description
1 polymer ?
#
loop_
_entity_poly.entity_id
_entity_poly.type
_entity_poly.pdbx_seq_one_letter_code
_entity_poly.pdbx_strand_id
1 'polypeptide(L)'
;MKRLIILNTAEISIILPTYNESKNIRGILEHIKKSFPSNLKLETIIVDDNSPDNTAKIAEDYFHSIKEKSSHSINVIKRKAKNGLSSAILNGIQESSANTIVVMDSDFSHPPNIIPKLIDAIKQTRCDIAIASRYVNGGSIQGWPIKRKLMSKVATLIAKKGLGVKPHDPMSGFFAFKKNILDGLKFDALGYKMLLEILVKTKGVKIEEVPYTFTDRELGSSKLDTSTIVDYFKSVWKLYKYGRTVEKDESRASVRFLSKAARFFTVGASGLAINYLASMIFSLNSDMWYIHATTFGIIFSISSNFLLNKYWTFEDRDFSPKRTII
;
A
#
# COMPACT_ATOMS: atom_id res chain seq x y z
N MET A 1 -0.19 49.11 0.49
CA MET A 1 -1.19 48.52 1.41
C MET A 1 -1.41 47.05 0.98
N LYS A 2 -0.61 46.11 1.52
CA LYS A 2 -0.78 44.66 1.23
C LYS A 2 -2.01 44.20 2.01
N ARG A 3 -3.07 43.84 1.28
CA ARG A 3 -4.23 43.16 1.83
C ARG A 3 -3.74 41.82 2.41
N LEU A 4 -3.71 41.67 3.73
CA LEU A 4 -3.61 40.38 4.40
C LEU A 4 -4.86 39.60 3.99
N ILE A 5 -4.72 38.71 2.99
CA ILE A 5 -5.69 37.65 2.73
C ILE A 5 -5.53 36.74 3.94
N ILE A 6 -6.40 36.82 4.91
CA ILE A 6 -6.56 35.79 5.94
C ILE A 6 -7.08 34.60 5.16
N LEU A 7 -6.16 33.76 4.71
CA LEU A 7 -6.48 32.45 4.18
C LEU A 7 -7.18 31.70 5.31
N ASN A 8 -8.47 31.46 5.12
CA ASN A 8 -9.31 30.71 6.04
C ASN A 8 -8.90 29.23 5.92
N THR A 9 -7.71 28.91 6.45
CA THR A 9 -7.10 27.58 6.31
C THR A 9 -7.94 26.56 7.04
N ALA A 10 -8.19 25.41 6.39
CA ALA A 10 -8.85 24.28 7.02
C ALA A 10 -8.00 23.74 8.18
N GLU A 11 -8.65 23.17 9.18
CA GLU A 11 -7.94 22.46 10.26
C GLU A 11 -7.49 21.06 9.82
N ILE A 12 -8.28 20.45 8.93
CA ILE A 12 -8.08 19.09 8.43
C ILE A 12 -8.42 19.07 6.95
N SER A 13 -7.54 18.47 6.15
CA SER A 13 -7.80 18.15 4.74
C SER A 13 -7.94 16.63 4.56
N ILE A 14 -9.07 16.19 4.04
CA ILE A 14 -9.32 14.78 3.72
C ILE A 14 -9.15 14.60 2.21
N ILE A 15 -8.27 13.70 1.79
CA ILE A 15 -7.98 13.40 0.40
C ILE A 15 -8.69 12.11 0.02
N LEU A 16 -9.55 12.20 -0.99
CA LEU A 16 -10.30 11.11 -1.58
C LEU A 16 -9.88 10.91 -3.04
N PRO A 17 -8.96 9.99 -3.33
CA PRO A 17 -8.71 9.60 -4.71
C PRO A 17 -9.88 8.76 -5.22
N THR A 18 -10.41 9.10 -6.42
CA THR A 18 -11.58 8.44 -7.00
C THR A 18 -11.33 7.96 -8.42
N TYR A 19 -11.90 6.80 -8.75
CA TYR A 19 -12.04 6.29 -10.12
C TYR A 19 -13.22 5.33 -10.22
N ASN A 20 -14.32 5.75 -10.86
CA ASN A 20 -15.58 5.00 -10.98
C ASN A 20 -16.25 4.73 -9.61
N GLU A 21 -16.46 5.79 -8.83
CA GLU A 21 -17.06 5.75 -7.49
C GLU A 21 -18.40 6.50 -7.42
N SER A 22 -19.12 6.64 -8.55
CA SER A 22 -20.38 7.38 -8.63
C SER A 22 -21.44 6.90 -7.64
N LYS A 23 -21.44 5.60 -7.31
CA LYS A 23 -22.39 4.98 -6.36
C LYS A 23 -22.04 5.25 -4.90
N ASN A 24 -20.78 5.54 -4.60
CA ASN A 24 -20.27 5.65 -3.24
C ASN A 24 -20.00 7.11 -2.82
N ILE A 25 -19.55 7.97 -3.74
CA ILE A 25 -18.99 9.28 -3.41
C ILE A 25 -19.94 10.17 -2.60
N ARG A 26 -21.21 10.24 -2.95
CA ARG A 26 -22.19 11.05 -2.19
C ARG A 26 -22.33 10.56 -0.75
N GLY A 27 -22.52 9.24 -0.57
CA GLY A 27 -22.66 8.64 0.76
C GLY A 27 -21.42 8.83 1.63
N ILE A 28 -20.22 8.68 1.05
CA ILE A 28 -18.93 8.94 1.74
C ILE A 28 -18.88 10.40 2.23
N LEU A 29 -19.22 11.38 1.40
CA LEU A 29 -19.21 12.79 1.76
C LEU A 29 -20.21 13.10 2.88
N GLU A 30 -21.40 12.49 2.86
CA GLU A 30 -22.39 12.60 3.92
C GLU A 30 -21.89 12.00 5.24
N HIS A 31 -21.22 10.83 5.20
CA HIS A 31 -20.65 10.20 6.40
C HIS A 31 -19.45 10.97 6.95
N ILE A 32 -18.59 11.50 6.10
CA ILE A 32 -17.51 12.39 6.53
C ILE A 32 -18.10 13.60 7.28
N LYS A 33 -19.08 14.29 6.69
CA LYS A 33 -19.72 15.43 7.32
C LYS A 33 -20.34 15.08 8.68
N LYS A 34 -20.98 13.93 8.81
CA LYS A 34 -21.58 13.46 10.08
C LYS A 34 -20.56 13.06 11.13
N SER A 35 -19.34 12.75 10.75
CA SER A 35 -18.28 12.32 11.67
C SER A 35 -17.62 13.50 12.43
N PHE A 36 -17.96 14.74 12.09
CA PHE A 36 -17.34 15.93 12.67
C PHE A 36 -18.38 16.93 13.19
N PRO A 37 -18.01 17.74 14.22
CA PRO A 37 -18.82 18.88 14.66
C PRO A 37 -18.98 19.91 13.52
N SER A 38 -20.15 20.57 13.47
CA SER A 38 -20.49 21.50 12.40
C SER A 38 -19.59 22.74 12.31
N ASN A 39 -18.92 23.10 13.41
CA ASN A 39 -18.04 24.26 13.51
C ASN A 39 -16.59 23.97 13.09
N LEU A 40 -16.21 22.70 12.90
CA LEU A 40 -14.86 22.34 12.47
C LEU A 40 -14.65 22.75 11.00
N LYS A 41 -13.56 23.46 10.72
CA LYS A 41 -13.19 23.83 9.35
C LYS A 41 -12.56 22.63 8.64
N LEU A 42 -13.38 21.91 7.93
CA LEU A 42 -13.03 20.71 7.21
C LEU A 42 -12.92 20.98 5.71
N GLU A 43 -11.88 20.48 5.09
CA GLU A 43 -11.69 20.46 3.64
C GLU A 43 -11.68 19.02 3.14
N THR A 44 -12.47 18.69 2.13
CA THR A 44 -12.38 17.41 1.42
C THR A 44 -11.94 17.67 0.00
N ILE A 45 -10.83 17.05 -0.41
CA ILE A 45 -10.26 17.16 -1.74
C ILE A 45 -10.48 15.83 -2.46
N ILE A 46 -11.34 15.87 -3.47
CA ILE A 46 -11.65 14.73 -4.31
C ILE A 46 -10.75 14.83 -5.54
N VAL A 47 -9.88 13.83 -5.75
CA VAL A 47 -9.02 13.78 -6.92
C VAL A 47 -9.51 12.68 -7.85
N ASP A 48 -10.27 13.11 -8.86
CA ASP A 48 -10.91 12.20 -9.81
C ASP A 48 -9.98 11.88 -10.99
N ASP A 49 -9.69 10.60 -11.14
CA ASP A 49 -8.74 10.07 -12.11
C ASP A 49 -9.40 9.85 -13.51
N ASN A 50 -10.16 10.87 -13.96
CA ASN A 50 -10.93 10.87 -15.20
C ASN A 50 -12.02 9.78 -15.24
N SER A 51 -12.87 9.76 -14.24
CA SER A 51 -13.98 8.80 -14.16
C SER A 51 -15.02 9.03 -15.24
N PRO A 52 -15.37 8.01 -16.06
CA PRO A 52 -16.43 8.10 -17.07
C PRO A 52 -17.85 8.05 -16.48
N ASP A 53 -18.01 7.68 -15.20
CA ASP A 53 -19.30 7.44 -14.53
C ASP A 53 -19.91 8.66 -13.81
N ASN A 54 -19.41 9.86 -14.11
CA ASN A 54 -19.83 11.11 -13.48
C ASN A 54 -19.50 11.26 -11.97
N THR A 55 -18.57 10.48 -11.42
CA THR A 55 -18.15 10.60 -10.01
C THR A 55 -17.88 12.04 -9.59
N ALA A 56 -17.05 12.77 -10.37
CA ALA A 56 -16.69 14.15 -10.09
C ALA A 56 -17.90 15.10 -10.09
N LYS A 57 -18.84 14.94 -11.05
CA LYS A 57 -20.05 15.75 -11.13
C LYS A 57 -20.95 15.54 -9.92
N ILE A 58 -21.14 14.29 -9.48
CA ILE A 58 -21.96 13.97 -8.31
C ILE A 58 -21.39 14.64 -7.05
N ALA A 59 -20.07 14.67 -6.91
CA ALA A 59 -19.40 15.34 -5.80
C ALA A 59 -19.58 16.87 -5.84
N GLU A 60 -19.48 17.49 -7.01
CA GLU A 60 -19.73 18.93 -7.21
C GLU A 60 -21.18 19.30 -6.90
N ASP A 61 -22.17 18.52 -7.42
CA ASP A 61 -23.58 18.73 -7.17
C ASP A 61 -23.91 18.62 -5.67
N TYR A 62 -23.30 17.64 -4.96
CA TYR A 62 -23.42 17.53 -3.52
C TYR A 62 -22.87 18.77 -2.80
N PHE A 63 -21.70 19.25 -3.18
CA PHE A 63 -21.11 20.46 -2.59
C PHE A 63 -22.00 21.69 -2.77
N HIS A 64 -22.55 21.90 -3.96
CA HIS A 64 -23.48 23.01 -4.20
C HIS A 64 -24.71 22.95 -3.32
N SER A 65 -25.18 21.74 -2.98
CA SER A 65 -26.34 21.55 -2.11
C SER A 65 -26.09 21.91 -0.65
N ILE A 66 -24.82 21.92 -0.19
CA ILE A 66 -24.46 22.13 1.24
C ILE A 66 -23.69 23.43 1.51
N LYS A 67 -23.19 24.12 0.47
CA LYS A 67 -22.22 25.22 0.55
C LYS A 67 -22.62 26.36 1.50
N GLU A 68 -23.88 26.72 1.53
CA GLU A 68 -24.40 27.83 2.34
C GLU A 68 -24.60 27.48 3.84
N LYS A 69 -24.52 26.21 4.20
CA LYS A 69 -24.90 25.70 5.53
C LYS A 69 -23.77 24.97 6.25
N SER A 70 -22.54 25.03 5.76
CA SER A 70 -21.47 24.17 6.29
C SER A 70 -20.10 24.85 6.30
N SER A 71 -19.34 24.65 7.39
CA SER A 71 -17.90 24.94 7.46
C SER A 71 -17.05 23.91 6.69
N HIS A 72 -17.69 22.93 6.06
CA HIS A 72 -17.06 21.89 5.24
C HIS A 72 -16.96 22.36 3.79
N SER A 73 -15.73 22.56 3.31
CA SER A 73 -15.43 22.83 1.90
C SER A 73 -15.11 21.54 1.14
N ILE A 74 -15.55 21.47 -0.10
CA ILE A 74 -15.25 20.35 -0.99
C ILE A 74 -14.61 20.92 -2.26
N ASN A 75 -13.42 20.42 -2.58
CA ASN A 75 -12.67 20.75 -3.78
C ASN A 75 -12.59 19.51 -4.69
N VAL A 76 -13.01 19.62 -5.96
CA VAL A 76 -12.98 18.52 -6.92
C VAL A 76 -11.96 18.80 -8.00
N ILE A 77 -10.92 17.97 -8.06
CA ILE A 77 -9.84 18.03 -9.04
C ILE A 77 -10.08 16.95 -10.07
N LYS A 78 -10.47 17.37 -11.28
CA LYS A 78 -10.66 16.46 -12.44
C LYS A 78 -9.35 16.33 -13.19
N ARG A 79 -8.78 15.14 -13.23
CA ARG A 79 -7.54 14.87 -13.97
C ARG A 79 -7.84 14.57 -15.44
N LYS A 80 -6.88 14.89 -16.33
CA LYS A 80 -7.06 14.68 -17.78
C LYS A 80 -6.96 13.21 -18.19
N ALA A 81 -6.31 12.37 -17.38
CA ALA A 81 -6.09 10.96 -17.64
C ALA A 81 -5.94 10.19 -16.33
N LYS A 82 -6.13 8.87 -16.38
CA LYS A 82 -5.89 7.95 -15.26
C LYS A 82 -4.38 7.79 -15.03
N ASN A 83 -3.86 8.43 -13.98
CA ASN A 83 -2.43 8.41 -13.64
C ASN A 83 -2.12 7.62 -12.36
N GLY A 84 -3.13 7.01 -11.76
CA GLY A 84 -3.00 6.09 -10.63
C GLY A 84 -3.11 6.73 -9.24
N LEU A 85 -3.31 5.86 -8.25
CA LEU A 85 -3.68 6.19 -6.88
C LEU A 85 -2.67 7.11 -6.17
N SER A 86 -1.39 6.75 -6.15
CA SER A 86 -0.37 7.55 -5.44
C SER A 86 -0.21 8.95 -6.04
N SER A 87 -0.29 9.06 -7.36
CA SER A 87 -0.25 10.34 -8.05
C SER A 87 -1.49 11.21 -7.74
N ALA A 88 -2.68 10.60 -7.59
CA ALA A 88 -3.89 11.31 -7.17
C ALA A 88 -3.75 11.82 -5.72
N ILE A 89 -3.24 11.00 -4.82
CA ILE A 89 -3.00 11.40 -3.43
C ILE A 89 -2.01 12.58 -3.36
N LEU A 90 -0.89 12.51 -4.09
CA LEU A 90 0.10 13.60 -4.12
C LEU A 90 -0.49 14.91 -4.64
N ASN A 91 -1.32 14.85 -5.68
CA ASN A 91 -2.01 16.02 -6.18
C ASN A 91 -2.95 16.62 -5.12
N GLY A 92 -3.71 15.76 -4.40
CA GLY A 92 -4.54 16.23 -3.28
C GLY A 92 -3.71 16.84 -2.13
N ILE A 93 -2.55 16.27 -1.80
CA ILE A 93 -1.63 16.83 -0.78
C ILE A 93 -1.13 18.23 -1.19
N GLN A 94 -0.79 18.43 -2.46
CA GLN A 94 -0.33 19.73 -2.96
C GLN A 94 -1.39 20.81 -2.82
N GLU A 95 -2.63 20.48 -3.16
CA GLU A 95 -3.79 21.39 -3.12
C GLU A 95 -4.35 21.60 -1.70
N SER A 96 -3.96 20.77 -0.72
CA SER A 96 -4.47 20.86 0.65
C SER A 96 -4.01 22.10 1.38
N SER A 97 -4.92 22.77 2.11
CA SER A 97 -4.65 23.96 2.90
C SER A 97 -4.31 23.65 4.36
N ALA A 98 -4.71 22.50 4.89
CA ALA A 98 -4.48 22.10 6.27
C ALA A 98 -3.09 21.48 6.49
N ASN A 99 -2.59 21.59 7.73
CA ASN A 99 -1.39 20.87 8.15
C ASN A 99 -1.67 19.40 8.52
N THR A 100 -2.89 19.08 8.95
CA THR A 100 -3.30 17.68 9.21
C THR A 100 -4.03 17.14 8.00
N ILE A 101 -3.46 16.10 7.38
CA ILE A 101 -4.00 15.46 6.18
C ILE A 101 -4.45 14.05 6.51
N VAL A 102 -5.62 13.69 6.02
CA VAL A 102 -6.16 12.32 6.05
C VAL A 102 -6.27 11.82 4.62
N VAL A 103 -5.85 10.58 4.39
CA VAL A 103 -6.03 9.88 3.11
C VAL A 103 -6.92 8.68 3.36
N MET A 104 -7.94 8.48 2.54
CA MET A 104 -8.81 7.30 2.57
C MET A 104 -9.38 6.98 1.19
N ASP A 105 -9.73 5.71 0.97
CA ASP A 105 -10.46 5.30 -0.24
C ASP A 105 -11.95 5.71 -0.13
N SER A 106 -12.61 5.86 -1.26
CA SER A 106 -13.99 6.35 -1.38
C SER A 106 -15.04 5.23 -1.55
N ASP A 107 -14.77 4.02 -1.07
CA ASP A 107 -15.58 2.82 -1.30
C ASP A 107 -16.18 2.16 -0.03
N PHE A 108 -16.26 2.89 1.07
CA PHE A 108 -16.70 2.42 2.39
C PHE A 108 -15.88 1.28 3.04
N SER A 109 -14.86 0.75 2.36
CA SER A 109 -13.92 -0.17 3.02
C SER A 109 -13.10 0.53 4.12
N HIS A 110 -13.04 1.86 4.04
CA HIS A 110 -12.50 2.77 5.03
C HIS A 110 -13.64 3.57 5.68
N PRO A 111 -14.14 3.17 6.86
CA PRO A 111 -15.29 3.81 7.48
C PRO A 111 -14.94 5.22 8.00
N PRO A 112 -15.65 6.28 7.56
CA PRO A 112 -15.32 7.68 7.92
C PRO A 112 -15.33 7.98 9.41
N ASN A 113 -16.07 7.23 10.24
CA ASN A 113 -16.10 7.39 11.70
C ASN A 113 -14.75 7.06 12.39
N ILE A 114 -13.78 6.51 11.68
CA ILE A 114 -12.41 6.29 12.19
C ILE A 114 -11.57 7.57 12.05
N ILE A 115 -11.94 8.51 11.17
CA ILE A 115 -11.15 9.72 10.93
C ILE A 115 -10.94 10.52 12.23
N PRO A 116 -11.94 10.79 13.07
CA PRO A 116 -11.72 11.47 14.34
C PRO A 116 -10.68 10.78 15.22
N LYS A 117 -10.68 9.45 15.29
CA LYS A 117 -9.70 8.69 16.10
C LYS A 117 -8.27 8.84 15.57
N LEU A 118 -8.07 8.91 14.24
CA LEU A 118 -6.77 9.18 13.65
C LEU A 118 -6.27 10.59 14.00
N ILE A 119 -7.16 11.57 13.97
CA ILE A 119 -6.83 12.96 14.32
C ILE A 119 -6.52 13.08 15.81
N ASP A 120 -7.30 12.43 16.66
CA ASP A 120 -7.07 12.38 18.10
C ASP A 120 -5.72 11.74 18.43
N ALA A 121 -5.34 10.67 17.72
CA ALA A 121 -4.02 10.07 17.87
C ALA A 121 -2.92 11.10 17.55
N ILE A 122 -3.03 11.88 16.47
CA ILE A 122 -2.06 12.95 16.15
C ILE A 122 -2.01 14.01 17.23
N LYS A 123 -3.16 14.45 17.73
CA LYS A 123 -3.24 15.53 18.74
C LYS A 123 -2.78 15.07 20.13
N GLN A 124 -3.30 13.94 20.62
CA GLN A 124 -3.08 13.47 21.99
C GLN A 124 -1.71 12.81 22.19
N THR A 125 -1.31 11.91 21.29
CA THR A 125 -0.02 11.21 21.42
C THR A 125 1.13 12.00 20.80
N ARG A 126 0.83 13.13 20.15
CA ARG A 126 1.78 13.95 19.38
C ARG A 126 2.55 13.14 18.34
N CYS A 127 1.90 12.12 17.76
CA CYS A 127 2.49 11.38 16.66
C CYS A 127 2.47 12.24 15.38
N ASP A 128 3.29 11.84 14.42
CA ASP A 128 3.41 12.52 13.14
C ASP A 128 2.58 11.83 12.07
N ILE A 129 2.38 10.51 12.23
CA ILE A 129 1.57 9.67 11.36
C ILE A 129 0.66 8.80 12.25
N ALA A 130 -0.64 8.77 11.96
CA ALA A 130 -1.63 7.86 12.53
C ALA A 130 -2.15 6.94 11.42
N ILE A 131 -2.02 5.62 11.59
CA ILE A 131 -2.40 4.61 10.59
C ILE A 131 -3.64 3.87 11.09
N ALA A 132 -4.72 3.84 10.30
CA ALA A 132 -5.79 2.89 10.53
C ALA A 132 -5.29 1.49 10.20
N SER A 133 -5.16 0.63 11.21
CA SER A 133 -4.49 -0.66 11.12
C SER A 133 -5.47 -1.80 11.27
N ARG A 134 -5.36 -2.77 10.35
CA ARG A 134 -6.13 -4.03 10.36
C ARG A 134 -5.46 -5.12 11.20
N TYR A 135 -4.20 -4.91 11.57
CA TYR A 135 -3.31 -5.93 12.13
C TYR A 135 -2.88 -5.69 13.58
N VAL A 136 -3.32 -4.59 14.18
CA VAL A 136 -3.16 -4.37 15.64
C VAL A 136 -4.33 -4.96 16.41
N ASN A 137 -4.18 -5.08 17.72
CA ASN A 137 -5.26 -5.59 18.59
C ASN A 137 -6.52 -4.72 18.45
N GLY A 138 -7.69 -5.35 18.18
CA GLY A 138 -8.93 -4.68 17.86
C GLY A 138 -9.13 -4.37 16.36
N GLY A 139 -8.10 -4.56 15.51
CA GLY A 139 -8.23 -4.48 14.07
C GLY A 139 -8.70 -5.80 13.45
N SER A 140 -9.42 -5.74 12.32
CA SER A 140 -9.90 -6.94 11.64
C SER A 140 -10.12 -6.74 10.13
N ILE A 141 -10.27 -7.87 9.42
CA ILE A 141 -10.57 -7.90 7.99
C ILE A 141 -11.76 -8.82 7.76
N GLN A 142 -12.85 -8.27 7.22
CA GLN A 142 -14.05 -9.00 6.85
C GLN A 142 -14.15 -9.15 5.33
N GLY A 143 -14.71 -10.25 4.86
CA GLY A 143 -15.00 -10.51 3.44
C GLY A 143 -13.81 -10.99 2.59
N TRP A 144 -12.53 -10.90 3.06
CA TRP A 144 -11.41 -11.36 2.24
C TRP A 144 -11.25 -12.88 2.20
N PRO A 145 -11.03 -13.44 1.00
CA PRO A 145 -10.60 -14.83 0.86
C PRO A 145 -9.26 -15.07 1.58
N ILE A 146 -9.04 -16.30 2.06
CA ILE A 146 -7.81 -16.71 2.77
C ILE A 146 -6.56 -16.38 1.94
N LYS A 147 -6.59 -16.65 0.62
CA LYS A 147 -5.49 -16.35 -0.31
C LYS A 147 -5.10 -14.86 -0.26
N ARG A 148 -6.08 -13.95 -0.27
CA ARG A 148 -5.84 -12.49 -0.20
C ARG A 148 -5.25 -12.08 1.15
N LYS A 149 -5.75 -12.65 2.25
CA LYS A 149 -5.20 -12.43 3.60
C LYS A 149 -3.73 -12.86 3.68
N LEU A 150 -3.40 -14.04 3.15
CA LEU A 150 -2.04 -14.55 3.12
C LEU A 150 -1.12 -13.66 2.29
N MET A 151 -1.54 -13.29 1.07
CA MET A 151 -0.76 -12.38 0.20
C MET A 151 -0.50 -11.03 0.87
N SER A 152 -1.49 -10.46 1.57
CA SER A 152 -1.31 -9.20 2.30
C SER A 152 -0.33 -9.33 3.47
N LYS A 153 -0.36 -10.46 4.21
CA LYS A 153 0.63 -10.74 5.27
C LYS A 153 2.04 -10.89 4.72
N VAL A 154 2.20 -11.61 3.59
CA VAL A 154 3.50 -11.75 2.92
C VAL A 154 4.02 -10.40 2.44
N ALA A 155 3.18 -9.58 1.79
CA ALA A 155 3.55 -8.24 1.38
C ALA A 155 3.97 -7.36 2.56
N THR A 156 3.23 -7.41 3.67
CA THR A 156 3.59 -6.72 4.93
C THR A 156 4.94 -7.19 5.46
N LEU A 157 5.19 -8.50 5.47
CA LEU A 157 6.47 -9.07 5.92
C LEU A 157 7.64 -8.58 5.06
N ILE A 158 7.46 -8.55 3.72
CA ILE A 158 8.47 -8.03 2.79
C ILE A 158 8.73 -6.54 3.05
N ALA A 159 7.70 -5.72 3.25
CA ALA A 159 7.86 -4.31 3.59
C ALA A 159 8.62 -4.15 4.92
N LYS A 160 8.24 -4.87 5.97
CA LYS A 160 8.89 -4.80 7.29
C LYS A 160 10.34 -5.26 7.25
N LYS A 161 10.61 -6.43 6.70
CA LYS A 161 11.95 -7.03 6.67
C LYS A 161 12.84 -6.41 5.59
N GLY A 162 12.26 -6.02 4.45
CA GLY A 162 13.01 -5.50 3.31
C GLY A 162 13.26 -4.00 3.36
N LEU A 163 12.34 -3.21 3.90
CA LEU A 163 12.45 -1.75 3.96
C LEU A 163 12.64 -1.22 5.39
N GLY A 164 12.64 -2.08 6.40
CA GLY A 164 12.86 -1.68 7.79
C GLY A 164 11.69 -0.91 8.42
N VAL A 165 10.48 -0.92 7.81
CA VAL A 165 9.33 -0.20 8.37
C VAL A 165 8.76 -0.91 9.59
N LYS A 166 8.42 -0.13 10.62
CA LYS A 166 8.00 -0.66 11.94
C LYS A 166 6.50 -1.01 12.04
N PRO A 167 5.54 -0.24 11.45
CA PRO A 167 4.11 -0.45 11.62
C PRO A 167 3.66 -1.88 11.27
N HIS A 168 2.56 -2.33 11.90
CA HIS A 168 1.94 -3.62 11.60
C HIS A 168 1.20 -3.59 10.26
N ASP A 169 0.65 -2.44 9.88
CA ASP A 169 -0.06 -2.25 8.61
C ASP A 169 0.55 -1.15 7.72
N PRO A 170 1.77 -1.33 7.20
CA PRO A 170 2.44 -0.33 6.37
C PRO A 170 1.81 -0.18 4.98
N MET A 171 0.82 -1.03 4.67
CA MET A 171 0.13 -1.09 3.40
C MET A 171 -1.29 -0.52 3.46
N SER A 172 -1.68 0.07 4.60
CA SER A 172 -3.00 0.69 4.74
C SER A 172 -3.18 1.84 3.75
N GLY A 173 -4.37 1.93 3.14
CA GLY A 173 -4.81 3.09 2.35
C GLY A 173 -5.47 4.17 3.22
N PHE A 174 -5.63 3.92 4.52
CA PHE A 174 -6.32 4.80 5.45
C PHE A 174 -5.37 5.28 6.56
N PHE A 175 -4.95 6.54 6.49
CA PHE A 175 -4.00 7.11 7.42
C PHE A 175 -4.11 8.63 7.50
N ALA A 176 -3.62 9.20 8.58
CA ALA A 176 -3.50 10.64 8.76
C ALA A 176 -2.05 11.02 9.08
N PHE A 177 -1.63 12.23 8.71
CA PHE A 177 -0.27 12.68 8.98
C PHE A 177 -0.20 14.22 9.00
N LYS A 178 0.87 14.76 9.58
CA LYS A 178 1.22 16.18 9.51
C LYS A 178 1.90 16.46 8.17
N LYS A 179 1.42 17.46 7.42
CA LYS A 179 1.93 17.80 6.08
C LYS A 179 3.43 18.12 6.08
N ASN A 180 3.90 18.79 7.13
CA ASN A 180 5.29 19.20 7.25
C ASN A 180 6.32 18.05 7.29
N ILE A 181 5.90 16.81 7.59
CA ILE A 181 6.83 15.66 7.52
C ILE A 181 7.28 15.35 6.10
N LEU A 182 6.58 15.88 5.10
CA LEU A 182 6.89 15.70 3.69
C LEU A 182 7.82 16.78 3.12
N ASP A 183 8.12 17.82 3.91
CA ASP A 183 8.91 18.96 3.45
C ASP A 183 10.30 18.52 2.97
N GLY A 184 10.68 18.98 1.79
CA GLY A 184 11.98 18.64 1.17
C GLY A 184 12.06 17.23 0.58
N LEU A 185 11.01 16.39 0.73
CA LEU A 185 10.99 15.05 0.17
C LEU A 185 10.41 15.04 -1.25
N LYS A 186 11.04 14.29 -2.13
CA LYS A 186 10.55 14.03 -3.49
C LYS A 186 9.85 12.68 -3.53
N PHE A 187 8.63 12.67 -4.06
CA PHE A 187 7.82 11.48 -4.24
C PHE A 187 7.73 11.13 -5.72
N ASP A 188 7.87 9.85 -6.01
CA ASP A 188 7.91 9.37 -7.39
C ASP A 188 6.52 9.01 -7.93
N ALA A 189 5.49 9.06 -7.08
CA ALA A 189 4.10 8.72 -7.40
C ALA A 189 3.93 7.31 -8.04
N LEU A 190 4.88 6.42 -7.81
CA LEU A 190 4.88 5.10 -8.41
C LEU A 190 4.15 4.09 -7.52
N GLY A 191 3.16 3.42 -8.12
CA GLY A 191 2.45 2.32 -7.48
C GLY A 191 1.23 2.73 -6.65
N TYR A 192 0.71 1.76 -5.86
CA TYR A 192 -0.56 1.85 -5.15
C TYR A 192 -0.41 2.11 -3.64
N LYS A 193 0.82 2.36 -3.14
CA LYS A 193 1.09 2.34 -1.70
C LYS A 193 1.83 3.59 -1.23
N MET A 194 1.09 4.72 -1.26
CA MET A 194 1.62 6.02 -0.83
C MET A 194 2.13 5.99 0.61
N LEU A 195 1.41 5.34 1.53
CA LEU A 195 1.84 5.22 2.92
C LEU A 195 3.22 4.56 3.04
N LEU A 196 3.47 3.47 2.28
CA LEU A 196 4.76 2.79 2.34
C LEU A 196 5.90 3.71 1.88
N GLU A 197 5.67 4.52 0.85
CA GLU A 197 6.65 5.49 0.36
C GLU A 197 6.91 6.58 1.43
N ILE A 198 5.87 7.10 2.08
CA ILE A 198 6.01 8.05 3.19
C ILE A 198 6.84 7.43 4.31
N LEU A 199 6.49 6.22 4.78
CA LEU A 199 7.18 5.54 5.88
C LEU A 199 8.67 5.30 5.62
N VAL A 200 9.06 5.04 4.38
CA VAL A 200 10.46 4.82 4.01
C VAL A 200 11.23 6.14 3.87
N LYS A 201 10.58 7.19 3.37
CA LYS A 201 11.23 8.48 3.11
C LYS A 201 11.28 9.39 4.33
N THR A 202 10.37 9.23 5.28
CA THR A 202 10.36 10.00 6.53
C THR A 202 11.16 9.27 7.62
N LYS A 203 12.15 9.96 8.22
CA LYS A 203 12.97 9.42 9.30
C LYS A 203 12.62 10.06 10.63
N GLY A 204 12.71 9.27 11.72
CA GLY A 204 12.51 9.79 13.07
C GLY A 204 11.08 10.19 13.41
N VAL A 205 10.11 9.90 12.53
CA VAL A 205 8.69 10.22 12.75
C VAL A 205 8.07 9.26 13.77
N LYS A 206 7.24 9.84 14.66
CA LYS A 206 6.45 9.08 15.62
C LYS A 206 5.17 8.57 14.95
N ILE A 207 4.95 7.25 15.02
CA ILE A 207 3.82 6.59 14.37
C ILE A 207 2.93 5.96 15.42
N GLU A 208 1.62 6.11 15.25
CA GLU A 208 0.57 5.46 16.05
C GLU A 208 -0.33 4.62 15.14
N GLU A 209 -0.80 3.47 15.62
CA GLU A 209 -1.73 2.62 14.85
C GLU A 209 -3.07 2.54 15.57
N VAL A 210 -4.12 2.93 14.88
CA VAL A 210 -5.51 2.94 15.36
C VAL A 210 -6.24 1.72 14.79
N PRO A 211 -6.79 0.83 15.62
CA PRO A 211 -7.49 -0.36 15.13
C PRO A 211 -8.77 0.01 14.38
N TYR A 212 -9.02 -0.68 13.26
CA TYR A 212 -10.31 -0.62 12.57
C TYR A 212 -10.66 -1.94 11.88
N THR A 213 -11.93 -2.11 11.57
CA THR A 213 -12.42 -3.23 10.75
C THR A 213 -12.48 -2.80 9.30
N PHE A 214 -11.69 -3.46 8.46
CA PHE A 214 -11.80 -3.35 7.01
C PHE A 214 -12.91 -4.28 6.53
N THR A 215 -13.90 -3.76 5.84
CA THR A 215 -14.95 -4.55 5.18
C THR A 215 -14.71 -4.52 3.68
N ASP A 216 -14.72 -5.68 3.00
CA ASP A 216 -14.54 -5.70 1.55
C ASP A 216 -15.71 -4.98 0.86
N ARG A 217 -15.46 -4.43 -0.32
CA ARG A 217 -16.44 -3.63 -1.08
C ARG A 217 -17.70 -4.44 -1.36
N GLU A 218 -18.84 -3.85 -1.13
CA GLU A 218 -20.14 -4.42 -1.54
C GLU A 218 -20.38 -4.19 -3.04
N LEU A 219 -19.82 -3.09 -3.59
CA LEU A 219 -19.99 -2.67 -4.97
C LEU A 219 -18.62 -2.51 -5.64
N GLY A 220 -18.42 -3.17 -6.79
CA GLY A 220 -17.19 -3.12 -7.57
C GLY A 220 -16.32 -4.37 -7.45
N SER A 221 -15.43 -4.59 -8.41
CA SER A 221 -14.50 -5.73 -8.43
C SER A 221 -13.13 -5.34 -7.90
N SER A 222 -12.60 -6.09 -6.93
CA SER A 222 -11.22 -5.96 -6.48
C SER A 222 -10.27 -6.50 -7.55
N LYS A 223 -9.49 -5.63 -8.17
CA LYS A 223 -8.48 -6.02 -9.17
C LYS A 223 -7.18 -6.43 -8.47
N LEU A 224 -7.11 -7.66 -7.94
CA LEU A 224 -5.82 -8.31 -7.71
C LEU A 224 -5.39 -8.94 -9.02
N ASP A 225 -4.80 -8.13 -9.90
CA ASP A 225 -4.19 -8.58 -11.14
C ASP A 225 -2.69 -8.85 -10.93
N THR A 226 -2.11 -9.72 -11.76
CA THR A 226 -0.67 -10.00 -11.77
C THR A 226 0.17 -8.74 -11.94
N SER A 227 -0.34 -7.74 -12.69
CA SER A 227 0.26 -6.41 -12.81
C SER A 227 0.45 -5.72 -11.47
N THR A 228 -0.53 -5.80 -10.56
CA THR A 228 -0.47 -5.20 -9.21
C THR A 228 0.66 -5.81 -8.37
N ILE A 229 0.90 -7.10 -8.50
CA ILE A 229 1.98 -7.81 -7.81
C ILE A 229 3.34 -7.34 -8.34
N VAL A 230 3.50 -7.26 -9.66
CA VAL A 230 4.73 -6.79 -10.31
C VAL A 230 5.02 -5.33 -9.91
N ASP A 231 4.02 -4.46 -9.90
CA ASP A 231 4.17 -3.06 -9.53
C ASP A 231 4.50 -2.90 -8.05
N TYR A 232 3.98 -3.78 -7.19
CA TYR A 232 4.39 -3.83 -5.78
C TYR A 232 5.89 -4.14 -5.65
N PHE A 233 6.40 -5.17 -6.32
CA PHE A 233 7.83 -5.51 -6.29
C PHE A 233 8.71 -4.41 -6.87
N LYS A 234 8.31 -3.77 -7.97
CA LYS A 234 9.01 -2.61 -8.54
C LYS A 234 9.09 -1.45 -7.53
N SER A 235 7.97 -1.17 -6.84
CA SER A 235 7.91 -0.11 -5.82
C SER A 235 8.82 -0.43 -4.64
N VAL A 236 8.77 -1.66 -4.10
CA VAL A 236 9.67 -2.12 -3.02
C VAL A 236 11.13 -2.02 -3.44
N TRP A 237 11.46 -2.45 -4.64
CA TRP A 237 12.83 -2.36 -5.17
C TRP A 237 13.33 -0.92 -5.29
N LYS A 238 12.48 0.00 -5.75
CA LYS A 238 12.81 1.42 -5.88
C LYS A 238 13.01 2.06 -4.50
N LEU A 239 12.11 1.78 -3.56
CA LEU A 239 12.22 2.27 -2.18
C LEU A 239 13.45 1.71 -1.47
N TYR A 240 13.79 0.45 -1.74
CA TYR A 240 15.02 -0.17 -1.26
C TYR A 240 16.27 0.54 -1.78
N LYS A 241 16.33 0.85 -3.09
CA LYS A 241 17.43 1.64 -3.66
C LYS A 241 17.53 3.03 -3.01
N TYR A 242 16.40 3.69 -2.78
CA TYR A 242 16.35 4.97 -2.11
C TYR A 242 16.94 4.90 -0.69
N GLY A 243 16.56 3.92 0.10
CA GLY A 243 17.10 3.70 1.44
C GLY A 243 18.62 3.51 1.44
N ARG A 244 19.17 2.80 0.44
CA ARG A 244 20.64 2.62 0.29
C ARG A 244 21.41 3.90 -0.01
N THR A 245 20.81 4.85 -0.73
CA THR A 245 21.47 6.12 -1.04
C THR A 245 21.53 7.06 0.14
N VAL A 246 20.58 6.90 1.09
CA VAL A 246 20.42 7.79 2.25
C VAL A 246 21.06 7.21 3.52
N GLU A 247 21.21 5.88 3.62
CA GLU A 247 21.73 5.18 4.82
C GLU A 247 22.89 4.23 4.48
N LYS A 248 24.11 4.69 4.72
CA LYS A 248 25.29 3.80 4.61
C LYS A 248 25.44 2.80 5.76
N ASP A 249 24.83 2.97 6.93
CA ASP A 249 25.18 2.20 8.14
C ASP A 249 24.14 1.24 8.74
N GLU A 250 22.83 1.44 8.60
CA GLU A 250 21.84 0.53 9.21
C GLU A 250 21.23 -0.50 8.24
N SER A 251 21.48 -0.39 6.95
CA SER A 251 20.81 -1.16 5.91
C SER A 251 21.31 -2.59 5.67
N ARG A 252 22.40 -3.02 6.34
CA ARG A 252 23.06 -4.31 6.02
C ARG A 252 22.19 -5.56 6.24
N ALA A 253 21.29 -5.55 7.21
CA ALA A 253 20.41 -6.71 7.49
C ALA A 253 19.27 -6.80 6.47
N SER A 254 18.62 -5.67 6.15
CA SER A 254 17.54 -5.59 5.16
C SER A 254 18.03 -5.88 3.73
N VAL A 255 19.24 -5.41 3.39
CA VAL A 255 19.91 -5.73 2.12
C VAL A 255 20.12 -7.23 1.95
N ARG A 256 20.65 -7.89 2.98
CA ARG A 256 20.89 -9.34 2.93
C ARG A 256 19.59 -10.12 2.79
N PHE A 257 18.51 -9.70 3.48
CA PHE A 257 17.21 -10.36 3.37
C PHE A 257 16.63 -10.26 1.95
N LEU A 258 16.57 -9.06 1.35
CA LEU A 258 16.01 -8.87 -0.01
C LEU A 258 16.86 -9.58 -1.07
N SER A 259 18.19 -9.54 -0.94
CA SER A 259 19.09 -10.28 -1.83
C SER A 259 18.85 -11.79 -1.74
N LYS A 260 18.73 -12.33 -0.52
CA LYS A 260 18.43 -13.77 -0.31
C LYS A 260 17.03 -14.13 -0.82
N ALA A 261 16.02 -13.29 -0.58
CA ALA A 261 14.68 -13.51 -1.10
C ALA A 261 14.63 -13.51 -2.64
N ALA A 262 15.30 -12.55 -3.29
CA ALA A 262 15.40 -12.51 -4.75
C ALA A 262 16.09 -13.76 -5.30
N ARG A 263 17.20 -14.19 -4.72
CA ARG A 263 17.90 -15.43 -5.10
C ARG A 263 17.00 -16.65 -4.90
N PHE A 264 16.28 -16.75 -3.78
CA PHE A 264 15.35 -17.86 -3.52
C PHE A 264 14.25 -17.97 -4.57
N PHE A 265 13.63 -16.86 -4.95
CA PHE A 265 12.61 -16.84 -6.01
C PHE A 265 13.19 -17.20 -7.39
N THR A 266 14.41 -16.74 -7.68
CA THR A 266 15.10 -17.10 -8.94
C THR A 266 15.39 -18.58 -9.00
N VAL A 267 15.84 -19.19 -7.90
CA VAL A 267 16.06 -20.64 -7.80
C VAL A 267 14.75 -21.40 -7.95
N GLY A 268 13.66 -20.96 -7.33
CA GLY A 268 12.34 -21.57 -7.50
C GLY A 268 11.86 -21.54 -8.96
N ALA A 269 12.02 -20.41 -9.64
CA ALA A 269 11.68 -20.28 -11.07
C ALA A 269 12.56 -21.17 -11.95
N SER A 270 13.86 -21.28 -11.68
CA SER A 270 14.77 -22.17 -12.40
C SER A 270 14.39 -23.63 -12.23
N GLY A 271 13.93 -24.03 -11.04
CA GLY A 271 13.45 -25.37 -10.76
C GLY A 271 12.24 -25.79 -11.61
N LEU A 272 11.31 -24.87 -11.87
CA LEU A 272 10.19 -25.10 -12.78
C LEU A 272 10.69 -25.39 -14.22
N ALA A 273 11.66 -24.61 -14.69
CA ALA A 273 12.27 -24.83 -16.01
C ALA A 273 13.00 -26.18 -16.08
N ILE A 274 13.77 -26.53 -15.05
CA ILE A 274 14.48 -27.81 -14.95
C ILE A 274 13.49 -28.96 -14.94
N ASN A 275 12.41 -28.89 -14.15
CA ASN A 275 11.39 -29.93 -14.14
C ASN A 275 10.80 -30.15 -15.54
N TYR A 276 10.39 -29.05 -16.20
CA TYR A 276 9.81 -29.13 -17.54
C TYR A 276 10.79 -29.75 -18.58
N LEU A 277 12.03 -29.24 -18.61
CA LEU A 277 13.04 -29.70 -19.55
C LEU A 277 13.42 -31.19 -19.31
N ALA A 278 13.63 -31.56 -18.03
CA ALA A 278 13.96 -32.94 -17.69
C ALA A 278 12.81 -33.89 -18.06
N SER A 279 11.56 -33.53 -17.69
CA SER A 279 10.37 -34.33 -18.06
C SER A 279 10.24 -34.48 -19.58
N MET A 280 10.49 -33.43 -20.36
CA MET A 280 10.46 -33.45 -21.82
C MET A 280 11.54 -34.34 -22.39
N ILE A 281 12.79 -34.26 -21.91
CA ILE A 281 13.91 -35.10 -22.39
C ILE A 281 13.62 -36.58 -22.14
N PHE A 282 13.17 -36.94 -20.94
CA PHE A 282 12.85 -38.32 -20.61
C PHE A 282 11.64 -38.85 -21.40
N SER A 283 10.62 -38.02 -21.61
CA SER A 283 9.45 -38.41 -22.41
C SER A 283 9.77 -38.59 -23.88
N LEU A 284 10.68 -37.78 -24.49
CA LEU A 284 10.99 -37.84 -25.91
C LEU A 284 12.06 -38.91 -26.27
N ASN A 285 13.03 -39.16 -25.37
CA ASN A 285 14.18 -39.96 -25.68
C ASN A 285 14.12 -41.41 -25.16
N SER A 286 13.21 -41.74 -24.25
CA SER A 286 13.24 -43.01 -23.51
C SER A 286 11.97 -43.86 -23.63
N ASP A 287 11.00 -43.48 -24.49
CA ASP A 287 9.65 -44.10 -24.55
C ASP A 287 9.02 -44.32 -23.15
N MET A 288 9.47 -43.51 -22.20
CA MET A 288 9.10 -43.63 -20.80
C MET A 288 7.70 -43.08 -20.58
N TRP A 289 6.87 -43.83 -19.85
CA TRP A 289 5.53 -43.38 -19.50
C TRP A 289 5.59 -42.03 -18.79
N TYR A 290 4.71 -41.10 -19.17
CA TYR A 290 4.64 -39.72 -18.71
C TYR A 290 4.81 -39.53 -17.19
N ILE A 291 4.22 -40.41 -16.36
CA ILE A 291 4.33 -40.34 -14.90
C ILE A 291 5.79 -40.50 -14.43
N HIS A 292 6.52 -41.46 -15.00
CA HIS A 292 7.93 -41.70 -14.64
C HIS A 292 8.82 -40.53 -15.09
N ALA A 293 8.62 -40.04 -16.31
CA ALA A 293 9.35 -38.87 -16.83
C ALA A 293 9.14 -37.62 -15.96
N THR A 294 7.90 -37.38 -15.54
CA THR A 294 7.58 -36.25 -14.63
C THR A 294 8.19 -36.43 -13.24
N THR A 295 8.20 -37.67 -12.71
CA THR A 295 8.81 -37.98 -11.42
C THR A 295 10.32 -37.69 -11.44
N PHE A 296 11.04 -38.08 -12.50
CA PHE A 296 12.44 -37.70 -12.68
C PHE A 296 12.64 -36.19 -12.78
N GLY A 297 11.79 -35.50 -13.55
CA GLY A 297 11.80 -34.03 -13.63
C GLY A 297 11.68 -33.35 -12.25
N ILE A 298 10.76 -33.83 -11.41
CA ILE A 298 10.58 -33.35 -10.05
C ILE A 298 11.83 -33.59 -9.21
N ILE A 299 12.42 -34.79 -9.24
CA ILE A 299 13.63 -35.12 -8.50
C ILE A 299 14.79 -34.21 -8.91
N PHE A 300 15.02 -33.98 -10.20
CA PHE A 300 16.05 -33.08 -10.70
C PHE A 300 15.81 -31.63 -10.25
N SER A 301 14.55 -31.17 -10.31
CA SER A 301 14.16 -29.83 -9.86
C SER A 301 14.42 -29.64 -8.37
N ILE A 302 14.01 -30.59 -7.52
CA ILE A 302 14.24 -30.53 -6.06
C ILE A 302 15.73 -30.52 -5.76
N SER A 303 16.50 -31.42 -6.38
CA SER A 303 17.95 -31.50 -6.17
C SER A 303 18.66 -30.21 -6.59
N SER A 304 18.34 -29.66 -7.75
CA SER A 304 18.87 -28.39 -8.24
C SER A 304 18.49 -27.24 -7.31
N ASN A 305 17.23 -27.12 -6.91
CA ASN A 305 16.77 -26.09 -5.99
C ASN A 305 17.48 -26.19 -4.63
N PHE A 306 17.66 -27.40 -4.12
CA PHE A 306 18.39 -27.62 -2.85
C PHE A 306 19.84 -27.11 -2.97
N LEU A 307 20.57 -27.55 -4.00
CA LEU A 307 21.96 -27.15 -4.21
C LEU A 307 22.12 -25.63 -4.41
N LEU A 308 21.31 -25.06 -5.31
CA LEU A 308 21.35 -23.63 -5.59
C LEU A 308 20.96 -22.78 -4.37
N ASN A 309 19.94 -23.19 -3.61
CA ASN A 309 19.60 -22.48 -2.38
C ASN A 309 20.71 -22.60 -1.34
N LYS A 310 21.28 -23.77 -1.15
CA LYS A 310 22.36 -23.99 -0.18
C LYS A 310 23.59 -23.16 -0.51
N TYR A 311 24.08 -23.24 -1.74
CA TYR A 311 25.35 -22.58 -2.13
C TYR A 311 25.19 -21.09 -2.50
N TRP A 312 24.11 -20.72 -3.18
CA TRP A 312 23.95 -19.39 -3.74
C TRP A 312 23.02 -18.49 -2.92
N THR A 313 21.90 -19.03 -2.42
CA THR A 313 20.94 -18.22 -1.66
C THR A 313 21.39 -18.03 -0.22
N PHE A 314 21.76 -19.12 0.46
CA PHE A 314 22.11 -19.09 1.88
C PHE A 314 23.62 -19.07 2.13
N GLU A 315 24.44 -19.31 1.10
CA GLU A 315 25.90 -19.32 1.17
C GLU A 315 26.43 -20.28 2.25
N ASP A 316 25.66 -21.36 2.51
CA ASP A 316 25.99 -22.37 3.51
C ASP A 316 26.80 -23.50 2.87
N ARG A 317 28.03 -23.70 3.37
CA ARG A 317 28.98 -24.74 2.90
C ARG A 317 29.06 -25.95 3.85
N ASP A 318 28.27 -25.96 4.91
CA ASP A 318 28.26 -27.05 5.87
C ASP A 318 27.35 -28.19 5.44
N PHE A 319 27.90 -29.37 5.20
CA PHE A 319 27.21 -30.61 4.82
C PHE A 319 27.00 -31.56 5.99
N SER A 320 27.16 -31.11 7.25
CA SER A 320 26.92 -31.99 8.38
C SER A 320 25.47 -32.50 8.38
N PRO A 321 25.24 -33.83 8.62
CA PRO A 321 23.88 -34.40 8.55
C PRO A 321 22.89 -33.76 9.52
N LYS A 322 23.34 -33.21 10.62
CA LYS A 322 22.51 -32.55 11.65
C LYS A 322 21.92 -31.20 11.19
N ARG A 323 22.49 -30.54 10.18
CA ARG A 323 22.00 -29.25 9.64
C ARG A 323 21.36 -29.38 8.27
N THR A 324 21.46 -30.52 7.61
CA THR A 324 20.93 -30.73 6.27
C THR A 324 19.47 -31.20 6.27
N ILE A 325 18.94 -31.68 7.41
CA ILE A 325 17.61 -32.27 7.55
C ILE A 325 16.60 -31.33 8.27
N ILE A 326 17.00 -30.11 8.64
CA ILE A 326 16.11 -29.06 9.12
C ILE A 326 15.97 -28.01 8.01
#